data_99e1f4a799295549973af43f855d3e3c
#
_entry.id   99e1f4a799295549973af43f855d3e3c
#
_cell.length_a   1.000
_cell.length_b   1.000
_cell.length_c   1.000
_cell.angle_alpha   90.00
_cell.angle_beta   90.00
_cell.angle_gamma   90.00
#
_symmetry.space_group_name_H-M   'P 1'
#
loop_
_entity.id
_entity.type
_entity.pdbx_description
1 polymer ?
#
loop_
_entity_poly.entity_id
_entity_poly.type
_entity_poly.pdbx_seq_one_letter_code
_entity_poly.pdbx_strand_id
1 'polypeptide(L)'
;LIAGDTHTGKTLLAQRLLEKYKYPYLSIDHLKMGLIRSGRCPLNPKSNESELTSHLWPIVKEIIKTCIENSQNMIIEGCYIPFSWQEDFIPEYLRYIKYICLIFSEQYIKNNFASILSHENIIEKRLPTALTIEELCKTNKYNLDQCKFHNYKYILIDSVYQVGIDKL
;
A
#
# COMPACT_ATOMS: atom_id res chain seq x y z
N LEU A 1 5.82 -0.05 -6.69
CA LEU A 1 4.54 -0.02 -5.95
C LEU A 1 4.65 -0.87 -4.69
N ILE A 2 4.19 -0.34 -3.56
CA ILE A 2 4.11 -1.05 -2.28
C ILE A 2 2.64 -1.11 -1.87
N ALA A 3 2.04 -2.28 -2.02
CA ALA A 3 0.67 -2.56 -1.64
C ALA A 3 0.60 -3.32 -0.30
N GLY A 4 -0.60 -3.53 0.18
CA GLY A 4 -0.90 -4.28 1.41
C GLY A 4 -1.98 -3.60 2.23
N ASP A 5 -2.47 -4.31 3.22
CA ASP A 5 -3.51 -3.82 4.11
C ASP A 5 -3.00 -2.72 5.06
N THR A 6 -3.92 -2.07 5.76
CA THR A 6 -3.57 -1.13 6.82
C THR A 6 -2.61 -1.77 7.84
N HIS A 7 -1.76 -0.97 8.46
CA HIS A 7 -0.80 -1.37 9.50
C HIS A 7 0.32 -2.34 9.05
N THR A 8 0.37 -2.79 7.78
CA THR A 8 1.42 -3.73 7.32
C THR A 8 2.80 -3.10 7.17
N GLY A 9 2.96 -1.81 7.46
CA GLY A 9 4.24 -1.11 7.44
C GLY A 9 4.71 -0.63 6.07
N LYS A 10 3.80 -0.41 5.12
CA LYS A 10 4.09 0.13 3.78
C LYS A 10 4.88 1.43 3.83
N THR A 11 4.40 2.39 4.60
CA THR A 11 5.04 3.71 4.77
C THR A 11 6.41 3.59 5.42
N LEU A 12 6.59 2.67 6.39
CA LEU A 12 7.89 2.39 6.99
C LEU A 12 8.87 1.82 5.96
N LEU A 13 8.42 0.90 5.11
CA LEU A 13 9.23 0.36 4.01
C LEU A 13 9.59 1.45 3.00
N ALA A 14 8.62 2.28 2.61
CA ALA A 14 8.84 3.40 1.70
C ALA A 14 9.88 4.39 2.26
N GLN A 15 9.81 4.71 3.55
CA GLN A 15 10.78 5.56 4.24
C GLN A 15 12.19 4.95 4.22
N ARG A 16 12.34 3.67 4.51
CA ARG A 16 13.63 2.97 4.45
C ARG A 16 14.22 2.94 3.04
N LEU A 17 13.38 2.78 2.03
CA LEU A 17 13.81 2.83 0.63
C LEU A 17 14.24 4.24 0.22
N LEU A 18 13.52 5.28 0.67
CA LEU A 18 13.93 6.67 0.49
C LEU A 18 15.31 6.92 1.12
N GLU A 19 15.53 6.47 2.35
CA GLU A 19 16.81 6.63 3.06
C GLU A 19 17.97 5.94 2.34
N LYS A 20 17.75 4.71 1.84
CA LYS A 20 18.79 3.92 1.16
C LYS A 20 19.05 4.37 -0.28
N TYR A 21 18.01 4.53 -1.09
CA TYR A 21 18.12 4.76 -2.53
C TYR A 21 17.90 6.22 -2.94
N LYS A 22 17.48 7.08 -2.02
CA LYS A 22 17.13 8.49 -2.28
C LYS A 22 15.98 8.65 -3.28
N TYR A 23 15.13 7.64 -3.41
CA TYR A 23 13.92 7.72 -4.22
C TYR A 23 12.80 8.36 -3.40
N PRO A 24 12.16 9.43 -3.89
CA PRO A 24 10.99 10.00 -3.21
C PRO A 24 9.85 9.00 -3.15
N TYR A 25 8.97 9.14 -2.16
CA TYR A 25 7.75 8.35 -2.13
C TYR A 25 6.49 9.20 -2.07
N LEU A 26 5.43 8.69 -2.66
CA LEU A 26 4.07 9.20 -2.58
C LEU A 26 3.22 8.21 -1.78
N SER A 27 2.69 8.66 -0.64
CA SER A 27 1.62 7.94 0.05
C SER A 27 0.27 8.27 -0.59
N ILE A 28 -0.46 7.24 -1.02
CA ILE A 28 -1.81 7.43 -1.58
C ILE A 28 -2.76 7.97 -0.49
N ASP A 29 -2.50 7.70 0.78
CA ASP A 29 -3.24 8.31 1.90
C ASP A 29 -3.06 9.84 1.96
N HIS A 30 -1.88 10.36 1.67
CA HIS A 30 -1.68 11.81 1.58
C HIS A 30 -2.46 12.42 0.40
N LEU A 31 -2.44 11.76 -0.76
CA LEU A 31 -3.24 12.17 -1.92
C LEU A 31 -4.73 12.18 -1.58
N LYS A 32 -5.23 11.08 -0.96
CA LYS A 32 -6.62 10.96 -0.48
C LYS A 32 -7.00 12.14 0.40
N MET A 33 -6.21 12.40 1.44
CA MET A 33 -6.52 13.47 2.38
C MET A 33 -6.43 14.85 1.73
N GLY A 34 -5.50 15.06 0.79
CA GLY A 34 -5.40 16.29 0.02
C GLY A 34 -6.66 16.56 -0.82
N LEU A 35 -7.13 15.55 -1.54
CA LEU A 35 -8.34 15.65 -2.37
C LEU A 35 -9.60 15.85 -1.54
N ILE A 36 -9.75 15.12 -0.43
CA ILE A 36 -10.91 15.27 0.47
C ILE A 36 -10.94 16.66 1.10
N ARG A 37 -9.82 17.10 1.70
CA ARG A 37 -9.75 18.40 2.40
C ARG A 37 -9.88 19.60 1.47
N SER A 38 -9.46 19.47 0.23
CA SER A 38 -9.62 20.51 -0.80
C SER A 38 -11.02 20.54 -1.44
N GLY A 39 -11.91 19.63 -1.06
CA GLY A 39 -13.24 19.50 -1.66
C GLY A 39 -13.25 18.93 -3.08
N ARG A 40 -12.14 18.34 -3.52
CA ARG A 40 -12.01 17.72 -4.86
C ARG A 40 -12.40 16.24 -4.89
N CYS A 41 -12.68 15.65 -3.73
CA CYS A 41 -13.19 14.30 -3.59
C CYS A 41 -14.51 14.34 -2.82
N PRO A 42 -15.62 13.78 -3.34
CA PRO A 42 -16.91 13.77 -2.66
C PRO A 42 -16.98 12.74 -1.52
N LEU A 43 -15.97 11.87 -1.43
CA LEU A 43 -15.87 10.84 -0.41
C LEU A 43 -15.28 11.40 0.89
N ASN A 44 -15.35 10.62 1.95
CA ASN A 44 -14.75 10.93 3.24
C ASN A 44 -13.71 9.84 3.63
N PRO A 45 -12.85 10.07 4.64
CA PRO A 45 -11.80 9.12 5.01
C PRO A 45 -12.29 7.73 5.43
N LYS A 46 -13.59 7.61 5.79
CA LYS A 46 -14.24 6.34 6.21
C LYS A 46 -15.09 5.72 5.09
N SER A 47 -15.10 6.31 3.89
CA SER A 47 -15.79 5.71 2.74
C SER A 47 -15.22 4.35 2.41
N ASN A 48 -16.01 3.52 1.72
CA ASN A 48 -15.61 2.18 1.34
C ASN A 48 -14.31 2.19 0.54
N GLU A 49 -13.44 1.21 0.81
CA GLU A 49 -12.12 1.10 0.17
C GLU A 49 -12.23 0.98 -1.36
N SER A 50 -13.24 0.26 -1.87
CA SER A 50 -13.44 0.13 -3.32
C SER A 50 -13.84 1.47 -3.97
N GLU A 51 -14.66 2.29 -3.31
CA GLU A 51 -15.02 3.62 -3.79
C GLU A 51 -13.80 4.55 -3.78
N LEU A 52 -13.02 4.53 -2.69
CA LEU A 52 -11.79 5.29 -2.59
C LEU A 52 -10.78 4.85 -3.66
N THR A 53 -10.61 3.56 -3.89
CA THR A 53 -9.74 3.03 -4.94
C THR A 53 -10.19 3.50 -6.32
N SER A 54 -11.48 3.41 -6.63
CA SER A 54 -12.02 3.86 -7.91
C SER A 54 -11.82 5.35 -8.16
N HIS A 55 -11.74 6.16 -7.09
CA HIS A 55 -11.51 7.60 -7.19
C HIS A 55 -10.03 7.98 -7.24
N LEU A 56 -9.18 7.27 -6.51
CA LEU A 56 -7.75 7.60 -6.36
C LEU A 56 -6.89 6.97 -7.45
N TRP A 57 -7.15 5.72 -7.81
CA TRP A 57 -6.32 4.97 -8.74
C TRP A 57 -6.19 5.61 -10.12
N PRO A 58 -7.24 6.19 -10.74
CA PRO A 58 -7.11 6.91 -12.00
C PRO A 58 -6.08 8.05 -11.97
N ILE A 59 -5.92 8.71 -10.82
CA ILE A 59 -4.93 9.78 -10.62
C ILE A 59 -3.54 9.17 -10.44
N VAL A 60 -3.44 8.15 -9.58
CA VAL A 60 -2.17 7.49 -9.25
C VAL A 60 -1.51 6.88 -10.49
N LYS A 61 -2.28 6.21 -11.35
CA LYS A 61 -1.75 5.61 -12.58
C LYS A 61 -1.17 6.64 -13.56
N GLU A 62 -1.77 7.83 -13.65
CA GLU A 62 -1.23 8.89 -14.50
C GLU A 62 0.05 9.52 -13.89
N ILE A 63 0.14 9.61 -12.57
CA ILE A 63 1.40 9.98 -11.89
C ILE A 63 2.51 8.96 -12.19
N ILE A 64 2.19 7.66 -12.17
CA ILE A 64 3.14 6.59 -12.51
C ILE A 64 3.66 6.76 -13.94
N LYS A 65 2.77 6.95 -14.91
CA LYS A 65 3.14 7.17 -16.32
C LYS A 65 4.05 8.39 -16.46
N THR A 66 3.66 9.50 -15.83
CA THR A 66 4.46 10.74 -15.85
C THR A 66 5.87 10.52 -15.28
N CYS A 67 6.01 9.78 -14.17
CA CYS A 67 7.32 9.45 -13.61
C CYS A 67 8.17 8.62 -14.59
N ILE A 68 7.58 7.63 -15.25
CA ILE A 68 8.27 6.78 -16.22
C ILE A 68 8.72 7.59 -17.44
N GLU A 69 7.85 8.42 -17.99
CA GLU A 69 8.12 9.29 -19.15
C GLU A 69 9.26 10.28 -18.87
N ASN A 70 9.34 10.76 -17.62
CA ASN A 70 10.41 11.67 -17.19
C ASN A 70 11.66 10.95 -16.64
N SER A 71 11.71 9.61 -16.73
CA SER A 71 12.82 8.80 -16.19
C SER A 71 13.06 9.04 -14.69
N GLN A 72 12.01 9.29 -13.94
CA GLN A 72 12.04 9.54 -12.50
C GLN A 72 11.77 8.27 -11.71
N ASN A 73 12.62 7.97 -10.72
CA ASN A 73 12.33 6.93 -9.75
C ASN A 73 11.36 7.48 -8.69
N MET A 74 10.28 6.73 -8.45
CA MET A 74 9.26 7.07 -7.45
C MET A 74 8.79 5.80 -6.74
N ILE A 75 8.65 5.87 -5.43
CA ILE A 75 7.98 4.85 -4.63
C ILE A 75 6.55 5.31 -4.43
N ILE A 76 5.57 4.46 -4.73
CA ILE A 76 4.15 4.76 -4.46
C ILE A 76 3.63 3.67 -3.55
N GLU A 77 3.04 4.07 -2.41
CA GLU A 77 2.54 3.15 -1.41
C GLU A 77 1.11 3.46 -0.99
N GLY A 78 0.34 2.41 -0.70
CA GLY A 78 -1.02 2.54 -0.18
C GLY A 78 -1.85 1.27 -0.29
N CYS A 79 -3.06 1.34 0.29
CA CYS A 79 -4.06 0.27 0.19
C CYS A 79 -4.84 0.30 -1.14
N TYR A 80 -4.86 1.45 -1.82
CA TYR A 80 -5.73 1.75 -2.97
C TYR A 80 -5.09 1.41 -4.32
N ILE A 81 -4.27 0.38 -4.38
CA ILE A 81 -3.70 -0.18 -5.61
C ILE A 81 -4.50 -1.42 -5.97
N PRO A 82 -5.34 -1.40 -7.03
CA PRO A 82 -6.16 -2.55 -7.39
C PRO A 82 -5.31 -3.72 -7.86
N PHE A 83 -5.75 -4.96 -7.65
CA PHE A 83 -5.01 -6.14 -8.11
C PHE A 83 -5.00 -6.26 -9.65
N SER A 84 -5.94 -5.61 -10.35
CA SER A 84 -5.93 -5.49 -11.81
C SER A 84 -5.02 -4.39 -12.35
N TRP A 85 -4.17 -3.76 -11.52
CA TRP A 85 -3.38 -2.59 -11.88
C TRP A 85 -2.58 -2.73 -13.18
N GLN A 86 -2.14 -3.94 -13.54
CA GLN A 86 -1.38 -4.17 -14.77
C GLN A 86 -2.18 -3.89 -16.04
N GLU A 87 -3.50 -4.08 -16.00
CA GLU A 87 -4.41 -3.84 -17.13
C GLU A 87 -4.48 -2.37 -17.55
N ASP A 88 -4.08 -1.46 -16.66
CA ASP A 88 -4.07 -0.02 -16.90
C ASP A 88 -2.80 0.49 -17.61
N PHE A 89 -1.83 -0.40 -17.87
CA PHE A 89 -0.54 -0.04 -18.47
C PHE A 89 -0.23 -0.89 -19.69
N ILE A 90 0.28 -0.25 -20.73
CA ILE A 90 0.84 -0.94 -21.89
C ILE A 90 2.19 -1.60 -21.52
N PRO A 91 2.66 -2.61 -22.29
CA PRO A 91 3.90 -3.34 -21.98
C PRO A 91 5.13 -2.45 -21.78
N GLU A 92 5.19 -1.32 -22.50
CA GLU A 92 6.27 -0.34 -22.43
C GLU A 92 6.40 0.31 -21.04
N TYR A 93 5.28 0.52 -20.34
CA TYR A 93 5.29 1.02 -18.96
C TYR A 93 5.53 -0.10 -17.95
N LEU A 94 4.92 -1.29 -18.14
CA LEU A 94 4.99 -2.41 -17.20
C LEU A 94 6.42 -2.82 -16.87
N ARG A 95 7.34 -2.77 -17.83
CA ARG A 95 8.76 -3.14 -17.62
C ARG A 95 9.48 -2.26 -16.59
N TYR A 96 8.98 -1.06 -16.31
CA TYR A 96 9.54 -0.14 -15.32
C TYR A 96 8.86 -0.23 -13.96
N ILE A 97 7.73 -0.92 -13.86
CA ILE A 97 6.95 -0.99 -12.63
C ILE A 97 7.32 -2.24 -11.85
N LYS A 98 7.82 -2.05 -10.63
CA LYS A 98 7.99 -3.13 -9.65
C LYS A 98 6.86 -3.08 -8.65
N TYR A 99 6.32 -4.23 -8.29
CA TYR A 99 5.23 -4.37 -7.33
C TYR A 99 5.62 -5.32 -6.21
N ILE A 100 5.23 -4.98 -4.99
CA ILE A 100 5.30 -5.85 -3.83
C ILE A 100 4.12 -5.60 -2.90
N CYS A 101 3.56 -6.65 -2.33
CA CYS A 101 2.51 -6.58 -1.33
C CYS A 101 3.02 -7.04 0.03
N LEU A 102 2.77 -6.26 1.09
CA LEU A 102 3.06 -6.65 2.45
C LEU A 102 1.83 -7.31 3.06
N ILE A 103 2.00 -8.50 3.59
CA ILE A 103 0.91 -9.34 4.09
C ILE A 103 1.29 -9.92 5.45
N PHE A 104 0.42 -9.76 6.44
CA PHE A 104 0.52 -10.49 7.70
C PHE A 104 -0.12 -11.87 7.58
N SER A 105 0.51 -12.89 8.16
CA SER A 105 -0.14 -14.17 8.37
C SER A 105 -1.20 -14.04 9.48
N GLU A 106 -2.19 -14.92 9.44
CA GLU A 106 -3.22 -15.00 10.50
C GLU A 106 -2.58 -15.23 11.87
N GLN A 107 -1.56 -16.09 11.93
CA GLN A 107 -0.82 -16.39 13.17
C GLN A 107 -0.10 -15.15 13.69
N TYR A 108 0.54 -14.37 12.79
CA TYR A 108 1.21 -13.14 13.18
C TYR A 108 0.23 -12.12 13.76
N ILE A 109 -0.92 -11.93 13.09
CA ILE A 109 -1.98 -11.01 13.54
C ILE A 109 -2.45 -11.40 14.94
N LYS A 110 -2.83 -12.66 15.16
CA LYS A 110 -3.36 -13.13 16.44
C LYS A 110 -2.36 -12.96 17.58
N ASN A 111 -1.08 -13.21 17.32
CA ASN A 111 -0.03 -13.13 18.34
C ASN A 111 0.44 -11.70 18.62
N ASN A 112 0.29 -10.78 17.68
CA ASN A 112 0.91 -9.45 17.74
C ASN A 112 -0.09 -8.30 17.60
N PHE A 113 -1.40 -8.54 17.73
CA PHE A 113 -2.42 -7.53 17.45
C PHE A 113 -2.24 -6.23 18.24
N ALA A 114 -1.97 -6.33 19.55
CA ALA A 114 -1.71 -5.15 20.39
C ALA A 114 -0.47 -4.38 19.91
N SER A 115 0.58 -5.09 19.49
CA SER A 115 1.78 -4.48 18.92
C SER A 115 1.50 -3.80 17.58
N ILE A 116 0.71 -4.42 16.71
CA ILE A 116 0.31 -3.86 15.41
C ILE A 116 -0.40 -2.51 15.64
N LEU A 117 -1.36 -2.45 16.57
CA LEU A 117 -2.08 -1.22 16.91
C LEU A 117 -1.16 -0.16 17.54
N SER A 118 -0.24 -0.56 18.41
CA SER A 118 0.68 0.40 19.05
C SER A 118 1.61 1.10 18.05
N HIS A 119 1.83 0.49 16.90
CA HIS A 119 2.69 1.02 15.83
C HIS A 119 1.95 1.87 14.79
N GLU A 120 0.63 2.06 14.93
CA GLU A 120 -0.18 2.79 13.93
C GLU A 120 0.27 4.25 13.69
N ASN A 121 0.89 4.88 14.68
CA ASN A 121 1.26 6.30 14.66
C ASN A 121 2.77 6.55 14.56
N ILE A 122 3.59 5.57 14.19
CA ILE A 122 5.06 5.73 14.15
C ILE A 122 5.50 6.75 13.10
N ILE A 123 4.84 6.76 11.91
CA ILE A 123 5.23 7.65 10.81
C ILE A 123 4.13 8.67 10.52
N GLU A 124 2.87 8.24 10.54
CA GLU A 124 1.72 9.09 10.26
C GLU A 124 0.74 9.07 11.43
N LYS A 125 0.29 10.25 11.85
CA LYS A 125 -0.76 10.35 12.87
C LYS A 125 -2.10 9.96 12.25
N ARG A 126 -2.66 8.83 12.65
CA ARG A 126 -3.92 8.29 12.14
C ARG A 126 -5.09 8.61 13.04
N LEU A 127 -6.29 8.68 12.46
CA LEU A 127 -7.52 8.69 13.23
C LEU A 127 -7.73 7.29 13.84
N PRO A 128 -8.18 7.19 15.09
CA PRO A 128 -8.47 5.89 15.71
C PRO A 128 -9.44 5.08 14.83
N THR A 129 -9.06 3.89 14.49
CA THR A 129 -9.90 2.93 13.76
C THR A 129 -10.33 1.82 14.71
N ALA A 130 -11.59 1.42 14.64
CA ALA A 130 -12.08 0.25 15.37
C ALA A 130 -11.71 -1.04 14.60
N LEU A 131 -10.41 -1.24 14.39
CA LEU A 131 -9.89 -2.41 13.68
C LEU A 131 -10.02 -3.65 14.56
N THR A 132 -10.54 -4.74 14.00
CA THR A 132 -10.64 -6.04 14.67
C THR A 132 -9.63 -7.04 14.12
N ILE A 133 -9.32 -8.08 14.92
CA ILE A 133 -8.45 -9.19 14.48
C ILE A 133 -9.08 -9.87 13.25
N GLU A 134 -10.39 -10.09 13.26
CA GLU A 134 -11.13 -10.77 12.20
C GLU A 134 -11.04 -10.00 10.87
N GLU A 135 -11.24 -8.69 10.91
CA GLU A 135 -11.14 -7.82 9.72
C GLU A 135 -9.72 -7.85 9.15
N LEU A 136 -8.71 -7.69 10.02
CA LEU A 136 -7.31 -7.71 9.59
C LEU A 136 -6.90 -9.08 9.01
N CYS A 137 -7.37 -10.19 9.60
CA CYS A 137 -7.15 -11.53 9.07
C CYS A 137 -7.83 -11.72 7.71
N LYS A 138 -9.08 -11.27 7.58
CA LYS A 138 -9.85 -11.38 6.33
C LYS A 138 -9.20 -10.64 5.18
N THR A 139 -8.80 -9.39 5.40
CA THR A 139 -8.20 -8.55 4.36
C THR A 139 -6.81 -9.03 3.98
N ASN A 140 -5.97 -9.43 4.95
CA ASN A 140 -4.65 -9.99 4.65
C ASN A 140 -4.73 -11.34 3.91
N LYS A 141 -5.69 -12.21 4.28
CA LYS A 141 -5.95 -13.44 3.53
C LYS A 141 -6.37 -13.15 2.09
N TYR A 142 -7.31 -12.21 1.90
CA TYR A 142 -7.71 -11.79 0.57
C TYR A 142 -6.52 -11.29 -0.25
N ASN A 143 -5.69 -10.43 0.31
CA ASN A 143 -4.48 -9.92 -0.36
C ASN A 143 -3.51 -11.04 -0.74
N LEU A 144 -3.34 -12.05 0.13
CA LEU A 144 -2.50 -13.22 -0.17
C LEU A 144 -3.07 -14.04 -1.34
N ASP A 145 -4.37 -14.29 -1.32
CA ASP A 145 -5.04 -15.05 -2.37
C ASP A 145 -4.97 -14.31 -3.72
N GLN A 146 -5.16 -13.00 -3.71
CA GLN A 146 -5.02 -12.16 -4.91
C GLN A 146 -3.58 -12.12 -5.44
N CYS A 147 -2.59 -11.97 -4.56
CA CYS A 147 -1.18 -12.02 -4.98
C CYS A 147 -0.81 -13.37 -5.62
N LYS A 148 -1.30 -14.47 -5.08
CA LYS A 148 -1.10 -15.81 -5.67
C LYS A 148 -1.80 -15.95 -7.01
N PHE A 149 -3.06 -15.50 -7.12
CA PHE A 149 -3.85 -15.58 -8.36
C PHE A 149 -3.20 -14.80 -9.50
N HIS A 150 -2.69 -13.58 -9.22
CA HIS A 150 -2.04 -12.72 -10.22
C HIS A 150 -0.53 -12.97 -10.36
N ASN A 151 0.03 -13.94 -9.61
CA ASN A 151 1.47 -14.20 -9.56
C ASN A 151 2.31 -12.95 -9.18
N TYR A 152 1.80 -12.15 -8.24
CA TYR A 152 2.50 -10.96 -7.76
C TYR A 152 3.50 -11.29 -6.64
N LYS A 153 4.57 -10.50 -6.56
CA LYS A 153 5.49 -10.58 -5.43
C LYS A 153 4.83 -10.11 -4.15
N TYR A 154 5.04 -10.84 -3.07
CA TYR A 154 4.61 -10.45 -1.73
C TYR A 154 5.65 -10.83 -0.67
N ILE A 155 5.58 -10.16 0.47
CA ILE A 155 6.32 -10.53 1.68
C ILE A 155 5.28 -10.97 2.71
N LEU A 156 5.30 -12.26 3.04
CA LEU A 156 4.50 -12.80 4.13
C LEU A 156 5.25 -12.61 5.46
N ILE A 157 4.66 -11.82 6.36
CA ILE A 157 5.17 -11.57 7.71
C ILE A 157 4.48 -12.55 8.64
N ASP A 158 5.22 -13.56 9.08
CA ASP A 158 4.65 -14.72 9.79
C ASP A 158 5.08 -14.80 11.27
N SER A 159 6.34 -14.55 11.60
CA SER A 159 6.87 -14.72 12.97
C SER A 159 7.46 -13.44 13.54
N VAL A 160 8.34 -12.80 12.80
CA VAL A 160 9.01 -11.55 13.18
C VAL A 160 8.80 -10.52 12.07
N TYR A 161 8.55 -9.27 12.46
CA TYR A 161 8.46 -8.19 11.49
C TYR A 161 9.84 -7.89 10.90
N GLN A 162 10.19 -8.59 9.83
CA GLN A 162 11.43 -8.38 9.07
C GLN A 162 11.09 -8.10 7.60
N VAL A 163 10.87 -6.84 7.29
CA VAL A 163 10.78 -6.38 5.90
C VAL A 163 12.16 -5.87 5.48
N GLY A 164 12.97 -6.80 4.95
CA GLY A 164 14.32 -6.51 4.47
C GLY A 164 14.28 -5.81 3.12
N ILE A 165 14.99 -4.68 3.01
CA ILE A 165 15.13 -3.92 1.75
C ILE A 165 15.86 -4.73 0.67
N ASP A 166 16.68 -5.71 1.08
CA ASP A 166 17.51 -6.53 0.19
C ASP A 166 16.71 -7.64 -0.53
N LYS A 167 15.43 -7.79 -0.23
CA LYS A 167 14.52 -8.75 -0.87
C LYS A 167 13.64 -8.15 -1.98
N LEU A 168 13.82 -6.88 -2.30
CA LEU A 168 12.98 -6.11 -3.24
C LEU A 168 13.50 -6.09 -4.68
#